data_76d10142d817e664a015698426829e41
#
_entry.id   76d10142d817e664a015698426829e41
#
_cell.length_a   1.000
_cell.length_b   1.000
_cell.length_c   1.000
_cell.angle_alpha   90.00
_cell.angle_beta   90.00
_cell.angle_gamma   90.00
#
_symmetry.space_group_name_H-M   'P 1'
#
loop_
_entity.id
_entity.type
_entity.pdbx_description
1 polymer ?
#
loop_
_entity_poly.entity_id
_entity_poly.type
_entity_poly.pdbx_seq_one_letter_code
_entity_poly.pdbx_strand_id
1 'polypeptide(L)'
;MLGEGDDGRAQLDMVSTGGEDTTLLKNILQEVDLSEWGKPTCVFVPPYRPAAALNYIHVGTDKGTYRLSTSTLLPIEGAHLKWSFYDVSAAGECVMTEAVQIMGYYRAALVDGNLYYTELSGQQACFFGSPSNHYKGDYDLFPVGDKIGYSVKERGYATVLYNKRDGHFVYQQSGYGTPIGYCADMSDRVGDPFSWKPGYEYVTTLNCHKGAGSTYTILRDGSDFYLYSYRISYNFGIIKQLMVKMDNVIDLDKAEFFGASNMLSVIYYTVGNKLYGYDFARKKCELLKTFDGYEITLFLSDILVETSSDYFYIALYDPSKPASTGGMVKKYKVVDDVDHIIVEEEKGSEWKNLCKVKSMAFKTR
;
A
#
# COMPACT_ATOMS: atom_id res chain seq x y z
N MET A 1 -4.12 13.14 -1.52
CA MET A 1 -4.04 12.52 -2.85
C MET A 1 -2.85 13.13 -3.56
N LEU A 2 -1.93 12.29 -3.97
CA LEU A 2 -0.75 12.64 -4.73
C LEU A 2 -0.94 12.16 -6.17
N GLY A 3 -0.66 13.00 -7.15
CA GLY A 3 -0.81 12.66 -8.57
C GLY A 3 0.08 13.51 -9.47
N GLU A 4 -0.14 13.38 -10.77
CA GLU A 4 0.59 14.14 -11.79
C GLU A 4 -0.11 15.47 -12.05
N GLY A 5 0.68 16.55 -12.10
CA GLY A 5 0.30 17.84 -12.67
C GLY A 5 0.50 17.86 -14.18
N ASP A 6 0.24 19.02 -14.82
CA ASP A 6 0.29 19.15 -16.28
C ASP A 6 1.69 18.99 -16.87
N ASP A 7 2.72 19.21 -16.07
CA ASP A 7 4.13 18.99 -16.43
C ASP A 7 4.65 17.57 -16.08
N GLY A 8 3.75 16.69 -15.60
CA GLY A 8 4.08 15.34 -15.16
C GLY A 8 4.73 15.25 -13.78
N ARG A 9 4.96 16.39 -13.09
CA ARG A 9 5.52 16.40 -11.73
C ARG A 9 4.44 16.14 -10.69
N ALA A 10 4.90 15.89 -9.46
CA ALA A 10 4.02 15.64 -8.33
C ALA A 10 3.16 16.87 -8.00
N GLN A 11 1.85 16.66 -7.91
CA GLN A 11 0.87 17.58 -7.37
C GLN A 11 0.19 16.93 -6.17
N LEU A 12 0.04 17.67 -5.08
CA LEU A 12 -0.64 17.18 -3.88
C LEU A 12 -1.94 17.96 -3.67
N ASP A 13 -3.06 17.24 -3.75
CA ASP A 13 -4.39 17.75 -3.46
C ASP A 13 -4.91 17.14 -2.15
N MET A 14 -5.66 17.89 -1.36
CA MET A 14 -6.26 17.41 -0.14
C MET A 14 -7.76 17.71 -0.12
N VAL A 15 -8.55 16.70 0.24
CA VAL A 15 -9.99 16.83 0.49
C VAL A 15 -10.25 16.68 1.98
N SER A 16 -10.90 17.65 2.58
CA SER A 16 -11.41 17.58 3.95
C SER A 16 -12.88 17.15 3.92
N THR A 17 -13.18 16.02 4.58
CA THR A 17 -14.54 15.45 4.63
C THR A 17 -15.17 15.52 6.03
N GLY A 18 -14.54 16.19 6.98
CA GLY A 18 -14.93 16.19 8.40
C GLY A 18 -15.78 17.39 8.85
N GLY A 19 -16.34 18.17 7.94
CA GLY A 19 -17.23 19.31 8.22
C GLY A 19 -18.56 19.19 7.50
N GLU A 20 -19.44 20.19 7.65
CA GLU A 20 -20.68 20.27 6.88
C GLU A 20 -20.41 20.42 5.39
N ASP A 21 -19.29 21.08 5.02
CA ASP A 21 -18.85 21.26 3.66
C ASP A 21 -17.56 20.50 3.35
N THR A 22 -17.49 19.92 2.16
CA THR A 22 -16.28 19.32 1.62
C THR A 22 -15.35 20.44 1.11
N THR A 23 -14.18 20.58 1.70
CA THR A 23 -13.17 21.54 1.26
C THR A 23 -12.08 20.86 0.45
N LEU A 24 -11.83 21.38 -0.76
CA LEU A 24 -10.73 20.93 -1.62
C LEU A 24 -9.60 21.95 -1.58
N LEU A 25 -8.43 21.53 -1.09
CA LEU A 25 -7.17 22.28 -1.20
C LEU A 25 -6.39 21.69 -2.38
N LYS A 26 -6.14 22.54 -3.37
CA LYS A 26 -5.45 22.12 -4.60
C LYS A 26 -3.99 22.51 -4.57
N ASN A 27 -3.19 21.68 -5.19
CA ASN A 27 -1.77 21.92 -5.45
C ASN A 27 -1.03 22.51 -4.23
N ILE A 28 -1.12 21.81 -3.10
CA ILE A 28 -0.49 22.22 -1.83
C ILE A 28 1.02 22.48 -2.00
N LEU A 29 1.64 21.83 -2.98
CA LEU A 29 3.07 21.98 -3.27
C LEU A 29 3.40 23.21 -4.10
N GLN A 30 2.42 24.00 -4.53
CA GLN A 30 2.64 25.15 -5.45
C GLN A 30 3.59 26.21 -4.87
N GLU A 31 3.58 26.40 -3.55
CA GLU A 31 4.45 27.38 -2.87
C GLU A 31 5.82 26.80 -2.46
N VAL A 32 6.04 25.54 -2.78
CA VAL A 32 7.31 24.85 -2.50
C VAL A 32 8.17 24.94 -3.76
N ASP A 33 9.49 25.12 -3.61
CA ASP A 33 10.39 25.00 -4.76
C ASP A 33 10.30 23.59 -5.35
N LEU A 34 9.63 23.48 -6.49
CA LEU A 34 9.34 22.21 -7.17
C LEU A 34 10.47 21.79 -8.12
N SER A 35 11.56 22.53 -8.20
CA SER A 35 12.66 22.21 -9.14
C SER A 35 13.24 20.82 -8.90
N GLU A 36 13.17 20.33 -7.66
CA GLU A 36 13.65 19.03 -7.23
C GLU A 36 12.56 17.93 -7.25
N TRP A 37 11.30 18.28 -7.49
CA TRP A 37 10.20 17.32 -7.48
C TRP A 37 10.09 16.57 -8.81
N GLY A 38 10.06 15.26 -8.73
CA GLY A 38 9.86 14.36 -9.87
C GLY A 38 8.40 13.90 -10.05
N LYS A 39 8.25 12.78 -10.73
CA LYS A 39 6.95 12.10 -10.89
C LYS A 39 6.49 11.51 -9.57
N PRO A 40 5.19 11.53 -9.25
CA PRO A 40 4.67 11.00 -8.00
C PRO A 40 4.86 9.49 -7.90
N THR A 41 5.29 9.01 -6.73
CA THR A 41 5.38 7.58 -6.41
C THR A 41 4.40 7.18 -5.31
N CYS A 42 4.51 7.75 -4.12
CA CYS A 42 3.57 7.44 -3.04
C CYS A 42 3.35 8.63 -2.12
N VAL A 43 2.19 8.68 -1.49
CA VAL A 43 1.94 9.51 -0.31
C VAL A 43 1.65 8.61 0.88
N PHE A 44 2.31 8.87 2.00
CA PHE A 44 2.09 8.15 3.24
C PHE A 44 1.86 9.12 4.39
N VAL A 45 0.78 8.88 5.12
CA VAL A 45 0.44 9.60 6.34
C VAL A 45 0.37 8.57 7.46
N PRO A 46 1.27 8.61 8.44
CA PRO A 46 1.18 7.70 9.58
C PRO A 46 -0.13 7.96 10.34
N PRO A 47 -0.81 6.90 10.81
CA PRO A 47 -1.96 7.05 11.66
C PRO A 47 -1.62 7.91 12.88
N TYR A 48 -2.49 8.88 13.20
CA TYR A 48 -2.28 9.82 14.30
C TYR A 48 -2.09 9.11 15.64
N ARG A 49 -1.03 9.53 16.38
CA ARG A 49 -0.86 9.21 17.80
C ARG A 49 -0.42 10.46 18.55
N PRO A 50 -1.07 10.79 19.69
CA PRO A 50 -0.80 12.02 20.43
C PRO A 50 0.63 12.18 20.92
N ALA A 51 1.34 11.07 21.15
CA ALA A 51 2.70 11.08 21.68
C ALA A 51 3.81 11.23 20.63
N ALA A 52 3.48 11.16 19.34
CA ALA A 52 4.48 11.25 18.28
C ALA A 52 4.54 12.68 17.75
N ALA A 53 5.44 13.48 18.26
CA ALA A 53 5.77 14.82 17.75
C ALA A 53 6.24 14.83 16.27
N LEU A 54 6.19 13.68 15.58
CA LEU A 54 6.82 13.43 14.29
C LEU A 54 5.83 12.86 13.27
N ASN A 55 4.58 13.32 13.29
CA ASN A 55 3.63 12.97 12.25
C ASN A 55 3.88 13.84 11.01
N TYR A 56 4.61 13.31 10.05
CA TYR A 56 4.86 13.98 8.77
C TYR A 56 4.05 13.31 7.68
N ILE A 57 3.60 14.11 6.71
CA ILE A 57 3.15 13.59 5.43
C ILE A 57 4.41 13.31 4.60
N HIS A 58 4.59 12.07 4.19
CA HIS A 58 5.65 11.69 3.27
C HIS A 58 5.12 11.80 1.84
N VAL A 59 5.80 12.57 1.02
CA VAL A 59 5.49 12.75 -0.40
C VAL A 59 6.65 12.21 -1.20
N GLY A 60 6.45 11.05 -1.82
CA GLY A 60 7.44 10.37 -2.65
C GLY A 60 7.34 10.76 -4.11
N THR A 61 8.49 10.95 -4.72
CA THR A 61 8.66 11.13 -6.16
C THR A 61 9.80 10.25 -6.66
N ASP A 62 9.96 10.10 -7.96
CA ASP A 62 11.07 9.39 -8.59
C ASP A 62 12.45 10.07 -8.39
N LYS A 63 12.49 11.24 -7.75
CA LYS A 63 13.70 11.97 -7.37
C LYS A 63 13.94 12.05 -5.86
N GLY A 64 13.15 11.32 -5.09
CA GLY A 64 13.26 11.30 -3.64
C GLY A 64 11.95 11.51 -2.92
N THR A 65 11.99 11.37 -1.61
CA THR A 65 10.83 11.52 -0.73
C THR A 65 11.05 12.69 0.23
N TYR A 66 10.00 13.46 0.43
CA TYR A 66 10.02 14.66 1.25
C TYR A 66 9.00 14.58 2.38
N ARG A 67 9.30 15.22 3.49
CA ARG A 67 8.45 15.28 4.68
C ARG A 67 7.80 16.64 4.80
N LEU A 68 6.48 16.65 4.86
CA LEU A 68 5.71 17.87 5.12
C LEU A 68 5.15 17.83 6.54
N SER A 69 5.04 18.98 7.17
CA SER A 69 4.32 19.14 8.43
C SER A 69 2.84 18.80 8.24
N THR A 70 2.28 17.99 9.14
CA THR A 70 0.84 17.69 9.12
C THR A 70 -0.04 18.88 9.48
N SER A 71 0.50 19.91 10.13
CA SER A 71 -0.23 21.11 10.55
C SER A 71 -0.18 22.24 9.52
N THR A 72 1.01 22.50 8.95
CA THR A 72 1.20 23.61 7.99
C THR A 72 1.16 23.16 6.55
N LEU A 73 1.32 21.86 6.27
CA LEU A 73 1.46 21.26 4.93
C LEU A 73 2.70 21.73 4.18
N LEU A 74 3.61 22.42 4.85
CA LEU A 74 4.87 22.90 4.29
C LEU A 74 6.01 21.92 4.59
N PRO A 75 7.08 21.91 3.77
CA PRO A 75 8.28 21.14 4.06
C PRO A 75 8.87 21.54 5.42
N ILE A 76 9.31 20.55 6.18
CA ILE A 76 10.04 20.79 7.43
C ILE A 76 11.52 21.04 7.13
N GLU A 77 12.26 21.56 8.11
CA GLU A 77 13.71 21.63 8.02
C GLU A 77 14.29 20.21 7.80
N GLY A 78 15.21 20.07 6.87
CA GLY A 78 15.72 18.77 6.45
C GLY A 78 14.61 17.88 5.87
N ALA A 79 13.71 18.43 5.05
CA ALA A 79 12.53 17.75 4.54
C ALA A 79 12.85 16.48 3.77
N HIS A 80 13.96 16.41 3.04
CA HIS A 80 14.33 15.25 2.26
C HIS A 80 14.57 14.02 3.14
N LEU A 81 14.04 12.87 2.75
CA LEU A 81 14.05 11.64 3.56
C LEU A 81 15.45 11.16 3.90
N LYS A 82 16.49 11.49 3.10
CA LYS A 82 17.90 11.17 3.40
C LYS A 82 18.32 11.59 4.81
N TRP A 83 17.76 12.66 5.34
CA TRP A 83 18.04 13.13 6.70
C TRP A 83 17.37 12.27 7.79
N SER A 84 16.61 11.25 7.40
CA SER A 84 16.06 10.22 8.30
C SER A 84 16.91 8.96 8.36
N PHE A 85 18.08 8.93 7.74
CA PHE A 85 19.01 7.80 7.80
C PHE A 85 20.16 8.08 8.76
N TYR A 86 20.63 7.04 9.47
CA TYR A 86 21.80 7.15 10.33
C TYR A 86 23.06 7.50 9.54
N ASP A 87 23.20 6.89 8.38
CA ASP A 87 24.27 7.20 7.43
C ASP A 87 23.69 7.87 6.19
N VAL A 88 23.74 9.19 6.19
CA VAL A 88 23.25 10.02 5.06
C VAL A 88 24.03 9.73 3.78
N SER A 89 25.29 9.31 3.89
CA SER A 89 26.13 9.02 2.71
C SER A 89 25.76 7.70 2.03
N ALA A 90 25.16 6.78 2.78
CA ALA A 90 24.68 5.51 2.27
C ALA A 90 23.22 5.61 1.75
N ALA A 91 22.54 6.74 2.03
CA ALA A 91 21.20 6.99 1.51
C ALA A 91 21.30 7.29 0.00
N GLY A 92 20.60 6.49 -0.81
CA GLY A 92 20.46 6.72 -2.25
C GLY A 92 19.59 7.95 -2.56
N GLU A 93 18.78 7.85 -3.58
CA GLU A 93 17.81 8.92 -3.91
C GLU A 93 16.66 9.02 -2.93
N CYS A 94 16.47 7.99 -2.09
CA CYS A 94 15.41 7.90 -1.08
C CYS A 94 14.01 7.92 -1.69
N VAL A 95 13.82 7.22 -2.79
CA VAL A 95 12.52 7.02 -3.43
C VAL A 95 11.70 6.01 -2.62
N MET A 96 10.74 6.48 -1.85
CA MET A 96 9.82 5.63 -1.11
C MET A 96 8.67 5.20 -2.03
N THR A 97 8.41 3.91 -2.12
CA THR A 97 7.33 3.33 -2.92
C THR A 97 6.21 2.74 -2.07
N GLU A 98 6.51 2.35 -0.84
CA GLU A 98 5.56 1.77 0.10
C GLU A 98 5.98 2.13 1.52
N ALA A 99 5.01 2.40 2.39
CA ALA A 99 5.25 2.51 3.83
C ALA A 99 4.04 2.01 4.62
N VAL A 100 4.30 1.29 5.68
CA VAL A 100 3.28 0.72 6.56
C VAL A 100 3.64 0.98 8.02
N GLN A 101 2.63 1.16 8.86
CA GLN A 101 2.82 1.22 10.30
C GLN A 101 2.43 -0.14 10.89
N ILE A 102 3.40 -0.84 11.47
CA ILE A 102 3.21 -2.20 12.01
C ILE A 102 2.86 -1.97 13.45
N MET A 103 2.95 -1.60 14.30
CA MET A 103 2.56 -1.27 15.67
C MET A 103 2.67 0.22 15.90
N GLY A 104 2.19 0.64 17.00
CA GLY A 104 2.22 2.02 17.39
C GLY A 104 3.57 2.73 17.33
N TYR A 105 4.66 1.99 17.25
CA TYR A 105 6.02 2.51 17.35
C TYR A 105 6.95 2.10 16.22
N TYR A 106 6.52 1.19 15.33
CA TYR A 106 7.37 0.71 14.24
C TYR A 106 6.76 1.02 12.88
N ARG A 107 7.61 1.44 11.98
CA ARG A 107 7.27 1.67 10.58
C ARG A 107 8.21 0.87 9.71
N ALA A 108 7.67 0.18 8.72
CA ALA A 108 8.44 -0.40 7.64
C ALA A 108 8.22 0.42 6.38
N ALA A 109 9.24 0.55 5.55
CA ALA A 109 9.17 1.24 4.27
C ALA A 109 10.04 0.54 3.23
N LEU A 110 9.58 0.58 1.99
CA LEU A 110 10.40 0.27 0.82
C LEU A 110 10.95 1.58 0.26
N VAL A 111 12.25 1.73 0.33
CA VAL A 111 12.99 2.89 -0.16
C VAL A 111 14.09 2.42 -1.09
N ASP A 112 14.15 2.96 -2.30
CA ASP A 112 15.09 2.53 -3.36
C ASP A 112 15.07 1.00 -3.57
N GLY A 113 13.87 0.38 -3.48
CA GLY A 113 13.66 -1.05 -3.63
C GLY A 113 14.09 -1.91 -2.43
N ASN A 114 14.58 -1.32 -1.36
CA ASN A 114 15.04 -2.02 -0.16
C ASN A 114 14.11 -1.80 1.03
N LEU A 115 14.04 -2.79 1.91
CA LEU A 115 13.27 -2.74 3.14
C LEU A 115 14.03 -2.04 4.24
N TYR A 116 13.39 -1.04 4.83
CA TYR A 116 13.90 -0.33 6.00
C TYR A 116 12.89 -0.33 7.15
N TYR A 117 13.42 -0.27 8.36
CA TYR A 117 12.62 -0.10 9.56
C TYR A 117 13.03 1.14 10.33
N THR A 118 12.06 1.77 10.94
CA THR A 118 12.29 2.84 11.90
C THR A 118 11.42 2.62 13.13
N GLU A 119 11.99 2.86 14.30
CA GLU A 119 11.26 2.89 15.56
C GLU A 119 10.79 4.32 15.83
N LEU A 120 9.53 4.45 16.25
CA LEU A 120 8.93 5.73 16.65
C LEU A 120 8.92 5.83 18.18
N SER A 121 10.08 5.68 18.82
CA SER A 121 10.18 5.76 20.28
C SER A 121 10.52 7.18 20.74
N GLY A 122 9.63 7.77 21.54
CA GLY A 122 9.90 8.99 22.26
C GLY A 122 9.95 10.27 21.44
N GLN A 123 10.74 11.24 21.92
CA GLN A 123 10.87 12.59 21.34
C GLN A 123 11.96 12.70 20.28
N GLN A 124 12.66 11.63 19.97
CA GLN A 124 13.78 11.66 19.02
C GLN A 124 13.33 11.29 17.61
N ALA A 125 13.96 11.93 16.64
CA ALA A 125 13.81 11.57 15.25
C ALA A 125 14.22 10.10 15.05
N CYS A 126 13.31 9.32 14.48
CA CYS A 126 13.56 7.91 14.24
C CYS A 126 14.29 7.78 12.91
N PHE A 127 15.48 7.23 12.96
CA PHE A 127 16.32 7.09 11.78
C PHE A 127 16.20 5.69 11.21
N PHE A 128 16.16 5.60 9.90
CA PHE A 128 16.35 4.34 9.22
C PHE A 128 17.80 3.86 9.42
N GLY A 129 17.93 2.60 9.79
CA GLY A 129 19.23 1.92 9.85
C GLY A 129 19.69 1.45 8.47
N SER A 130 20.43 0.34 8.45
CA SER A 130 20.77 -0.36 7.21
C SER A 130 19.54 -1.06 6.63
N PRO A 131 19.52 -1.32 5.31
CA PRO A 131 18.46 -2.13 4.70
C PRO A 131 18.44 -3.54 5.30
N SER A 132 17.25 -4.11 5.43
CA SER A 132 17.05 -5.38 6.16
C SER A 132 16.63 -6.55 5.27
N ASN A 133 16.54 -6.37 3.97
CA ASN A 133 16.26 -7.44 3.01
C ASN A 133 17.50 -8.28 2.70
N HIS A 134 18.09 -8.84 3.75
CA HIS A 134 19.20 -9.79 3.71
C HIS A 134 19.02 -10.84 4.82
N TYR A 135 19.77 -11.93 4.76
CA TYR A 135 19.78 -12.96 5.82
C TYR A 135 20.79 -12.63 6.92
N LYS A 136 20.60 -13.24 8.08
CA LYS A 136 21.53 -13.09 9.20
C LYS A 136 22.93 -13.54 8.83
N GLY A 137 23.89 -12.63 8.96
CA GLY A 137 25.31 -12.90 8.64
C GLY A 137 25.65 -12.83 7.14
N ASP A 138 24.65 -12.60 6.30
CA ASP A 138 24.81 -12.31 4.88
C ASP A 138 24.34 -10.87 4.66
N TYR A 139 25.15 -10.07 4.00
CA TYR A 139 24.82 -8.66 3.74
C TYR A 139 24.39 -8.41 2.29
N ASP A 140 24.29 -9.48 1.48
CA ASP A 140 23.79 -9.39 0.12
C ASP A 140 22.28 -9.16 0.13
N LEU A 141 21.88 -7.98 -0.33
CA LEU A 141 20.46 -7.61 -0.43
C LEU A 141 19.78 -8.42 -1.52
N PHE A 142 18.63 -9.00 -1.20
CA PHE A 142 17.78 -9.63 -2.21
C PHE A 142 16.63 -8.71 -2.62
N PRO A 143 16.19 -8.75 -3.90
CA PRO A 143 15.05 -7.98 -4.37
C PRO A 143 13.76 -8.50 -3.72
N VAL A 144 12.95 -7.59 -3.19
CA VAL A 144 11.66 -7.92 -2.56
C VAL A 144 10.48 -7.53 -3.43
N GLY A 145 9.31 -8.07 -3.12
CA GLY A 145 8.04 -7.59 -3.67
C GLY A 145 7.82 -6.10 -3.35
N ASP A 146 7.03 -5.44 -4.17
CA ASP A 146 6.75 -4.00 -4.06
C ASP A 146 5.73 -3.64 -2.97
N LYS A 147 5.18 -4.64 -2.27
CA LYS A 147 4.23 -4.51 -1.18
C LYS A 147 4.67 -5.29 0.05
N ILE A 148 4.38 -4.71 1.22
CA ILE A 148 4.70 -5.28 2.52
C ILE A 148 3.46 -5.97 3.08
N GLY A 149 3.57 -7.25 3.41
CA GLY A 149 2.56 -7.99 4.17
C GLY A 149 2.64 -7.62 5.65
N TYR A 150 1.54 -7.14 6.23
CA TYR A 150 1.44 -6.80 7.65
C TYR A 150 0.03 -6.99 8.17
N SER A 151 -0.15 -7.07 9.50
CA SER A 151 -1.48 -7.14 10.08
C SER A 151 -2.13 -5.77 10.15
N VAL A 152 -3.30 -5.62 9.52
CA VAL A 152 -4.11 -4.39 9.60
C VAL A 152 -4.96 -4.35 10.87
N LYS A 153 -5.24 -5.48 11.48
CA LYS A 153 -6.16 -5.65 12.62
C LYS A 153 -5.43 -5.88 13.93
N GLU A 154 -4.51 -6.83 13.94
CA GLU A 154 -3.75 -7.17 15.12
C GLU A 154 -2.45 -6.37 15.19
N ARG A 155 -1.98 -6.10 16.39
CA ARG A 155 -0.64 -5.52 16.60
C ARG A 155 0.43 -6.58 16.30
N GLY A 156 0.57 -6.94 15.04
CA GLY A 156 1.60 -7.89 14.61
C GLY A 156 3.01 -7.31 14.79
N TYR A 157 3.94 -8.13 15.25
CA TYR A 157 5.35 -7.75 15.40
C TYR A 157 6.21 -8.22 14.24
N ALA A 158 5.61 -8.55 13.12
CA ALA A 158 6.32 -9.04 11.94
C ALA A 158 5.75 -8.44 10.66
N THR A 159 6.61 -8.36 9.67
CA THR A 159 6.23 -8.17 8.27
C THR A 159 6.61 -9.38 7.46
N VAL A 160 5.87 -9.65 6.41
CA VAL A 160 6.13 -10.71 5.44
C VAL A 160 6.42 -10.07 4.09
N LEU A 161 7.45 -10.55 3.44
CA LEU A 161 7.88 -10.12 2.12
C LEU A 161 8.05 -11.33 1.22
N TYR A 162 8.08 -11.08 -0.07
CA TYR A 162 8.46 -12.11 -1.03
C TYR A 162 9.87 -11.81 -1.55
N ASN A 163 10.81 -12.72 -1.30
CA ASN A 163 12.14 -12.67 -1.88
C ASN A 163 12.05 -13.11 -3.34
N LYS A 164 12.19 -12.15 -4.26
CA LYS A 164 12.06 -12.41 -5.72
C LYS A 164 13.27 -13.15 -6.31
N ARG A 165 14.43 -13.10 -5.65
CA ARG A 165 15.63 -13.84 -6.10
C ARG A 165 15.42 -15.34 -5.96
N ASP A 166 14.91 -15.75 -4.81
CA ASP A 166 14.84 -17.17 -4.44
C ASP A 166 13.42 -17.75 -4.57
N GLY A 167 12.43 -16.90 -4.90
CA GLY A 167 11.04 -17.31 -5.13
C GLY A 167 10.33 -17.80 -3.88
N HIS A 168 10.57 -17.17 -2.70
CA HIS A 168 9.94 -17.60 -1.47
C HIS A 168 9.60 -16.47 -0.50
N PHE A 169 8.74 -16.78 0.45
CA PHE A 169 8.36 -15.86 1.50
C PHE A 169 9.41 -15.79 2.60
N VAL A 170 9.71 -14.58 3.02
CA VAL A 170 10.56 -14.29 4.17
C VAL A 170 9.81 -13.38 5.14
N TYR A 171 10.21 -13.39 6.38
CA TYR A 171 9.64 -12.46 7.36
C TYR A 171 10.74 -11.71 8.10
N GLN A 172 10.40 -10.54 8.53
CA GLN A 172 11.18 -9.82 9.51
C GLN A 172 10.34 -9.67 10.78
N GLN A 173 10.92 -10.08 11.89
CA GLN A 173 10.34 -9.93 13.20
C GLN A 173 10.92 -8.68 13.86
N SER A 174 10.04 -7.79 14.32
CA SER A 174 10.42 -6.72 15.24
C SER A 174 10.15 -7.20 16.65
N GLY A 175 11.22 -7.38 17.45
CA GLY A 175 11.11 -7.69 18.86
C GLY A 175 10.64 -6.46 19.66
N TYR A 176 10.19 -6.69 20.91
CA TYR A 176 9.94 -5.60 21.86
C TYR A 176 11.28 -4.89 22.10
N GLY A 177 11.46 -3.72 21.51
CA GLY A 177 12.61 -2.84 21.72
C GLY A 177 13.64 -2.75 20.61
N THR A 178 13.72 -3.69 19.66
CA THR A 178 14.68 -3.55 18.53
C THR A 178 14.23 -4.34 17.32
N PRO A 179 14.08 -3.72 16.15
CA PRO A 179 13.89 -4.45 14.90
C PRO A 179 15.09 -5.39 14.69
N ILE A 180 14.81 -6.64 14.35
CA ILE A 180 15.87 -7.53 13.89
C ILE A 180 16.25 -7.03 12.50
N GLY A 181 17.47 -6.55 12.31
CA GLY A 181 17.93 -5.90 11.10
C GLY A 181 18.17 -6.84 9.90
N TYR A 182 17.44 -7.97 9.83
CA TYR A 182 17.55 -8.97 8.75
C TYR A 182 16.25 -9.76 8.61
N CYS A 183 16.07 -10.41 7.47
CA CYS A 183 14.96 -11.33 7.21
C CYS A 183 15.33 -12.78 7.58
N ALA A 184 14.33 -13.58 7.83
CA ALA A 184 14.45 -15.01 8.07
C ALA A 184 13.48 -15.81 7.19
N ASP A 185 13.85 -17.03 6.85
CA ASP A 185 12.99 -17.99 6.17
C ASP A 185 11.87 -18.47 7.08
N MET A 186 10.71 -18.70 6.49
CA MET A 186 9.62 -19.37 7.15
C MET A 186 9.74 -20.90 7.00
N SER A 187 9.36 -21.62 8.05
CA SER A 187 9.41 -23.09 8.07
C SER A 187 8.06 -23.70 7.69
N ASP A 188 8.12 -24.72 6.84
CA ASP A 188 6.96 -25.55 6.50
C ASP A 188 6.77 -26.66 7.54
N ARG A 189 5.51 -27.03 7.77
CA ARG A 189 5.12 -28.15 8.61
C ARG A 189 4.34 -29.16 7.80
N VAL A 190 4.37 -30.42 8.20
CA VAL A 190 3.55 -31.47 7.58
C VAL A 190 2.06 -31.13 7.77
N GLY A 191 1.31 -31.15 6.68
CA GLY A 191 -0.10 -30.80 6.68
C GLY A 191 -0.42 -29.32 6.45
N ASP A 192 0.59 -28.48 6.26
CA ASP A 192 0.36 -27.08 5.87
C ASP A 192 -0.37 -26.98 4.52
N PRO A 193 -1.25 -25.99 4.34
CA PRO A 193 -2.01 -25.83 3.10
C PRO A 193 -1.14 -25.44 1.89
N PHE A 194 0.09 -24.94 2.12
CA PHE A 194 1.03 -24.56 1.07
C PHE A 194 2.47 -24.50 1.61
N SER A 195 3.46 -24.51 0.70
CA SER A 195 4.85 -24.22 1.04
C SER A 195 5.14 -22.72 1.03
N TRP A 196 5.97 -22.25 1.98
CA TRP A 196 6.52 -20.90 1.95
C TRP A 196 7.57 -20.69 0.83
N LYS A 197 8.00 -21.77 0.17
CA LYS A 197 9.02 -21.77 -0.89
C LYS A 197 8.43 -22.27 -2.22
N PRO A 198 7.43 -21.56 -2.81
CA PRO A 198 6.78 -22.02 -4.02
C PRO A 198 7.64 -21.95 -5.28
N GLY A 199 8.63 -21.04 -5.34
CA GLY A 199 9.46 -20.82 -6.52
C GLY A 199 8.78 -20.03 -7.64
N TYR A 200 7.65 -19.36 -7.36
CA TYR A 200 6.82 -18.67 -8.34
C TYR A 200 7.19 -17.18 -8.47
N GLU A 201 6.74 -16.55 -9.55
CA GLU A 201 6.89 -15.12 -9.76
C GLU A 201 5.94 -14.32 -8.86
N TYR A 202 6.43 -13.24 -8.28
CA TYR A 202 5.63 -12.32 -7.48
C TYR A 202 4.77 -11.41 -8.37
N VAL A 203 3.49 -11.29 -8.02
CA VAL A 203 2.56 -10.35 -8.65
C VAL A 203 2.25 -9.19 -7.71
N THR A 204 1.67 -9.47 -6.53
CA THR A 204 1.34 -8.43 -5.54
C THR A 204 1.06 -9.02 -4.16
N THR A 205 1.07 -8.15 -3.13
CA THR A 205 0.62 -8.49 -1.77
C THR A 205 -0.45 -7.49 -1.31
N LEU A 206 -1.52 -7.99 -0.71
CA LEU A 206 -2.69 -7.24 -0.28
C LEU A 206 -2.99 -7.51 1.20
N ASN A 207 -3.29 -6.47 1.94
CA ASN A 207 -3.66 -6.57 3.35
C ASN A 207 -5.14 -6.20 3.53
N CYS A 208 -5.89 -6.92 4.37
CA CYS A 208 -7.31 -6.65 4.60
C CYS A 208 -7.75 -7.04 6.02
N HIS A 209 -8.94 -6.60 6.44
CA HIS A 209 -9.52 -6.93 7.74
C HIS A 209 -10.15 -8.32 7.82
N LYS A 210 -10.41 -8.98 6.69
CA LYS A 210 -11.03 -10.29 6.65
C LYS A 210 -10.24 -11.31 7.47
N GLY A 211 -10.95 -12.21 8.15
CA GLY A 211 -10.34 -13.33 8.87
C GLY A 211 -9.37 -12.90 9.99
N ALA A 212 -9.69 -11.82 10.71
CA ALA A 212 -8.85 -11.22 11.74
C ALA A 212 -7.55 -10.58 11.21
N GLY A 213 -7.58 -10.05 9.98
CA GLY A 213 -6.46 -9.37 9.36
C GLY A 213 -5.64 -10.29 8.46
N SER A 214 -6.25 -10.79 7.39
CA SER A 214 -5.55 -11.62 6.40
C SER A 214 -4.67 -10.79 5.48
N THR A 215 -3.57 -11.39 5.08
CA THR A 215 -2.72 -10.92 3.99
C THR A 215 -2.81 -11.92 2.84
N TYR A 216 -2.97 -11.42 1.65
CA TYR A 216 -3.02 -12.20 0.41
C TYR A 216 -1.81 -11.87 -0.45
N THR A 217 -1.11 -12.87 -0.93
CA THR A 217 -0.07 -12.71 -1.95
C THR A 217 -0.47 -13.47 -3.19
N ILE A 218 -0.47 -12.78 -4.33
CA ILE A 218 -0.71 -13.39 -5.63
C ILE A 218 0.63 -13.69 -6.26
N LEU A 219 0.81 -14.93 -6.67
CA LEU A 219 1.99 -15.42 -7.35
C LEU A 219 1.60 -16.02 -8.71
N ARG A 220 2.54 -16.09 -9.63
CA ARG A 220 2.35 -16.64 -10.98
C ARG A 220 3.36 -17.76 -11.27
N ASP A 221 2.86 -18.85 -11.86
CA ASP A 221 3.64 -19.93 -12.43
C ASP A 221 3.26 -20.13 -13.90
N GLY A 222 4.05 -19.63 -14.81
CA GLY A 222 3.73 -19.57 -16.23
C GLY A 222 2.48 -18.76 -16.49
N SER A 223 1.39 -19.41 -16.93
CA SER A 223 0.07 -18.81 -17.14
C SER A 223 -0.86 -18.90 -15.94
N ASP A 224 -0.51 -19.64 -14.92
CA ASP A 224 -1.34 -19.93 -13.77
C ASP A 224 -1.08 -18.91 -12.64
N PHE A 225 -2.16 -18.48 -11.98
CA PHE A 225 -2.10 -17.59 -10.83
C PHE A 225 -2.54 -18.32 -9.57
N TYR A 226 -1.86 -18.00 -8.46
CA TYR A 226 -2.11 -18.62 -7.17
C TYR A 226 -2.26 -17.54 -6.09
N LEU A 227 -3.31 -17.66 -5.30
CA LEU A 227 -3.58 -16.81 -4.14
C LEU A 227 -3.11 -17.54 -2.88
N TYR A 228 -2.14 -16.97 -2.18
CA TYR A 228 -1.65 -17.42 -0.87
C TYR A 228 -2.24 -16.53 0.21
N SER A 229 -2.95 -17.11 1.17
CA SER A 229 -3.52 -16.39 2.30
C SER A 229 -2.84 -16.81 3.60
N TYR A 230 -2.46 -15.81 4.37
CA TYR A 230 -1.87 -16.00 5.70
C TYR A 230 -2.28 -14.84 6.62
N ARG A 231 -2.11 -15.04 7.91
CA ARG A 231 -2.38 -14.03 8.93
C ARG A 231 -1.13 -13.82 9.80
N ILE A 232 -0.82 -12.57 10.07
CA ILE A 232 0.24 -12.19 10.99
C ILE A 232 -0.41 -11.87 12.34
N SER A 233 -0.21 -12.73 13.34
CA SER A 233 -0.87 -12.60 14.64
C SER A 233 0.01 -11.88 15.68
N TYR A 234 -0.63 -11.35 16.72
CA TYR A 234 0.01 -10.64 17.83
C TYR A 234 1.10 -11.45 18.52
N ASN A 235 0.95 -12.77 18.60
CA ASN A 235 1.87 -13.66 19.31
C ASN A 235 3.07 -14.10 18.47
N PHE A 236 3.51 -13.27 17.52
CA PHE A 236 4.63 -13.54 16.60
C PHE A 236 4.42 -14.76 15.68
N GLY A 237 3.18 -15.24 15.61
CA GLY A 237 2.82 -16.33 14.72
C GLY A 237 2.42 -15.82 13.34
N ILE A 238 3.00 -16.41 12.29
CA ILE A 238 2.49 -16.25 10.92
C ILE A 238 1.77 -17.55 10.59
N ILE A 239 0.46 -17.45 10.37
CA ILE A 239 -0.44 -18.59 10.26
C ILE A 239 -0.87 -18.71 8.80
N LYS A 240 -0.53 -19.83 8.17
CA LYS A 240 -1.06 -20.18 6.85
C LYS A 240 -2.56 -20.42 6.93
N GLN A 241 -3.30 -19.87 5.99
CA GLN A 241 -4.76 -20.03 5.95
C GLN A 241 -5.18 -20.92 4.78
N LEU A 242 -4.87 -20.52 3.55
CA LEU A 242 -5.21 -21.28 2.36
C LEU A 242 -4.29 -20.93 1.18
N MET A 243 -4.28 -21.82 0.19
CA MET A 243 -3.77 -21.53 -1.16
C MET A 243 -4.85 -21.94 -2.16
N VAL A 244 -5.10 -21.05 -3.12
CA VAL A 244 -6.10 -21.28 -4.18
C VAL A 244 -5.45 -21.03 -5.52
N LYS A 245 -5.55 -21.99 -6.45
CA LYS A 245 -5.33 -21.70 -7.86
C LYS A 245 -6.48 -20.84 -8.35
N MET A 246 -6.16 -19.70 -8.94
CA MET A 246 -7.14 -18.71 -9.42
C MET A 246 -7.63 -19.12 -10.82
N ASP A 247 -8.55 -20.09 -10.84
CA ASP A 247 -9.15 -20.54 -12.09
C ASP A 247 -10.20 -19.52 -12.60
N ASN A 248 -10.40 -19.47 -13.92
CA ASN A 248 -11.42 -18.64 -14.58
C ASN A 248 -11.23 -17.12 -14.38
N VAL A 249 -10.03 -16.64 -14.10
CA VAL A 249 -9.73 -15.21 -14.09
C VAL A 249 -9.73 -14.64 -15.51
N ILE A 250 -10.13 -13.37 -15.64
CA ILE A 250 -10.23 -12.68 -16.92
C ILE A 250 -9.09 -11.67 -17.01
N ASP A 251 -8.19 -11.82 -17.99
CA ASP A 251 -7.09 -10.88 -18.28
C ASP A 251 -6.23 -10.48 -17.05
N LEU A 252 -6.08 -11.38 -16.08
CA LEU A 252 -5.33 -11.08 -14.84
C LEU A 252 -3.85 -10.78 -15.10
N ASP A 253 -3.30 -11.32 -16.18
CA ASP A 253 -1.94 -11.03 -16.67
C ASP A 253 -1.76 -9.58 -17.11
N LYS A 254 -2.85 -8.85 -17.35
CA LYS A 254 -2.87 -7.42 -17.74
C LYS A 254 -3.33 -6.52 -16.59
N ALA A 255 -3.51 -7.07 -15.39
CA ALA A 255 -4.00 -6.29 -14.26
C ALA A 255 -2.99 -5.22 -13.83
N GLU A 256 -3.50 -4.01 -13.58
CA GLU A 256 -2.69 -2.85 -13.23
C GLU A 256 -2.76 -2.54 -11.73
N PHE A 257 -3.96 -2.64 -11.15
CA PHE A 257 -4.18 -2.38 -9.74
C PHE A 257 -4.92 -3.56 -9.10
N PHE A 258 -4.62 -3.80 -7.83
CA PHE A 258 -5.19 -4.88 -7.06
C PHE A 258 -5.73 -4.38 -5.72
N GLY A 259 -6.72 -5.07 -5.18
CA GLY A 259 -7.23 -4.86 -3.84
C GLY A 259 -7.90 -6.11 -3.30
N ALA A 260 -8.16 -6.12 -2.02
CA ALA A 260 -8.87 -7.21 -1.35
C ALA A 260 -10.08 -6.68 -0.60
N SER A 261 -11.14 -7.45 -0.59
CA SER A 261 -12.32 -7.19 0.24
C SER A 261 -11.97 -7.36 1.72
N ASN A 262 -12.47 -6.44 2.55
CA ASN A 262 -12.33 -6.54 4.00
C ASN A 262 -13.29 -7.55 4.63
N MET A 263 -14.31 -7.97 3.91
CA MET A 263 -15.37 -8.85 4.42
C MET A 263 -15.53 -10.14 3.60
N LEU A 264 -15.45 -10.05 2.28
CA LEU A 264 -15.73 -11.15 1.37
C LEU A 264 -14.46 -11.91 0.97
N SER A 265 -14.63 -13.09 0.39
CA SER A 265 -13.53 -13.87 -0.23
C SER A 265 -13.25 -13.36 -1.65
N VAL A 266 -13.04 -12.05 -1.80
CA VAL A 266 -12.92 -11.39 -3.10
C VAL A 266 -11.62 -10.63 -3.23
N ILE A 267 -10.95 -10.84 -4.36
CA ILE A 267 -9.85 -10.02 -4.84
C ILE A 267 -10.38 -9.14 -5.97
N TYR A 268 -10.13 -7.86 -5.89
CA TYR A 268 -10.42 -6.89 -6.94
C TYR A 268 -9.18 -6.66 -7.78
N TYR A 269 -9.36 -6.45 -9.07
CA TYR A 269 -8.29 -6.01 -9.96
C TYR A 269 -8.84 -5.20 -11.14
N THR A 270 -7.99 -4.40 -11.74
CA THR A 270 -8.37 -3.55 -12.87
C THR A 270 -7.60 -3.92 -14.12
N VAL A 271 -8.25 -3.84 -15.29
CA VAL A 271 -7.63 -4.00 -16.60
C VAL A 271 -8.14 -2.85 -17.49
N GLY A 272 -7.25 -1.93 -17.82
CA GLY A 272 -7.63 -0.70 -18.53
C GLY A 272 -8.69 0.08 -17.72
N ASN A 273 -9.86 0.31 -18.32
CA ASN A 273 -10.98 1.02 -17.67
C ASN A 273 -12.00 0.09 -16.99
N LYS A 274 -11.67 -1.16 -16.76
CA LYS A 274 -12.59 -2.17 -16.19
C LYS A 274 -12.16 -2.61 -14.82
N LEU A 275 -13.11 -2.77 -13.92
CA LEU A 275 -12.96 -3.36 -12.60
C LEU A 275 -13.54 -4.77 -12.59
N TYR A 276 -12.75 -5.73 -12.17
CA TYR A 276 -13.13 -7.12 -11.97
C TYR A 276 -13.10 -7.49 -10.49
N GLY A 277 -13.94 -8.44 -10.10
CA GLY A 277 -13.91 -9.11 -8.81
C GLY A 277 -13.74 -10.61 -9.00
N TYR A 278 -12.80 -11.20 -8.29
CA TYR A 278 -12.60 -12.66 -8.25
C TYR A 278 -12.96 -13.21 -6.88
N ASP A 279 -14.08 -13.92 -6.81
CA ASP A 279 -14.47 -14.67 -5.62
C ASP A 279 -13.68 -15.98 -5.57
N PHE A 280 -12.69 -16.04 -4.69
CA PHE A 280 -11.82 -17.22 -4.58
C PHE A 280 -12.46 -18.39 -3.83
N ALA A 281 -13.56 -18.17 -3.10
CA ALA A 281 -14.34 -19.24 -2.49
C ALA A 281 -15.22 -19.94 -3.52
N ARG A 282 -15.80 -19.19 -4.45
CA ARG A 282 -16.65 -19.71 -5.54
C ARG A 282 -15.87 -20.00 -6.83
N LYS A 283 -14.60 -19.52 -6.92
CA LYS A 283 -13.75 -19.56 -8.13
C LYS A 283 -14.42 -18.89 -9.34
N LYS A 284 -15.09 -17.78 -9.10
CA LYS A 284 -15.85 -17.02 -10.11
C LYS A 284 -15.27 -15.63 -10.29
N CYS A 285 -15.05 -15.26 -11.54
CA CYS A 285 -14.62 -13.92 -11.91
C CYS A 285 -15.78 -13.16 -12.57
N GLU A 286 -16.00 -11.92 -12.17
CA GLU A 286 -17.06 -11.06 -12.69
C GLU A 286 -16.52 -9.69 -13.06
N LEU A 287 -17.02 -9.15 -14.18
CA LEU A 287 -16.88 -7.72 -14.50
C LEU A 287 -17.84 -6.93 -13.62
N LEU A 288 -17.29 -6.14 -12.70
CA LEU A 288 -18.10 -5.37 -11.75
C LEU A 288 -18.51 -4.02 -12.32
N LYS A 289 -17.59 -3.36 -13.04
CA LYS A 289 -17.85 -2.02 -13.58
C LYS A 289 -16.92 -1.68 -14.74
N THR A 290 -17.45 -0.89 -15.68
CA THR A 290 -16.66 -0.22 -16.72
C THR A 290 -16.76 1.29 -16.53
N PHE A 291 -15.66 1.99 -16.70
CA PHE A 291 -15.54 3.45 -16.58
C PHE A 291 -15.29 4.07 -17.96
N ASP A 292 -16.36 4.19 -18.75
CA ASP A 292 -16.25 4.68 -20.11
C ASP A 292 -15.74 6.13 -20.20
N GLY A 293 -14.73 6.36 -21.01
CA GLY A 293 -14.10 7.67 -21.19
C GLY A 293 -13.07 8.03 -20.08
N TYR A 294 -12.80 7.14 -19.13
CA TYR A 294 -11.84 7.36 -18.06
C TYR A 294 -10.73 6.31 -18.05
N GLU A 295 -9.56 6.72 -17.58
CA GLU A 295 -8.48 5.83 -17.18
C GLU A 295 -8.61 5.56 -15.66
N ILE A 296 -8.46 4.33 -15.21
CA ILE A 296 -8.29 4.02 -13.80
C ILE A 296 -6.82 4.30 -13.45
N THR A 297 -6.57 5.11 -12.43
CA THR A 297 -5.21 5.51 -12.05
C THR A 297 -4.81 5.09 -10.65
N LEU A 298 -5.77 4.60 -9.85
CA LEU A 298 -5.55 4.02 -8.53
C LEU A 298 -6.75 3.16 -8.13
N PHE A 299 -6.49 2.04 -7.47
CA PHE A 299 -7.46 1.29 -6.66
C PHE A 299 -6.94 1.19 -5.23
N LEU A 300 -7.77 1.48 -4.24
CA LEU A 300 -7.39 1.41 -2.83
C LEU A 300 -8.54 0.82 -2.00
N SER A 301 -8.33 -0.34 -1.39
CA SER A 301 -9.23 -0.88 -0.37
C SER A 301 -9.19 -0.01 0.89
N ASP A 302 -10.34 0.26 1.50
CA ASP A 302 -10.43 1.04 2.74
C ASP A 302 -10.07 0.14 3.94
N ILE A 303 -8.79 0.09 4.26
CA ILE A 303 -8.25 -0.71 5.38
C ILE A 303 -8.05 0.10 6.66
N LEU A 304 -8.37 1.40 6.66
CA LEU A 304 -8.07 2.27 7.79
C LEU A 304 -9.13 2.22 8.88
N VAL A 305 -10.35 1.89 8.51
CA VAL A 305 -11.47 1.85 9.43
C VAL A 305 -12.00 0.43 9.50
N GLU A 306 -11.96 -0.19 10.67
CA GLU A 306 -12.66 -1.43 10.93
C GLU A 306 -14.17 -1.14 10.92
N THR A 307 -14.79 -1.34 9.77
CA THR A 307 -16.23 -1.13 9.59
C THR A 307 -16.93 -2.46 9.38
N SER A 308 -18.21 -2.49 9.69
CA SER A 308 -19.12 -3.57 9.28
C SER A 308 -19.44 -3.52 7.78
N SER A 309 -18.80 -2.65 7.03
CA SER A 309 -19.02 -2.45 5.60
C SER A 309 -17.72 -2.49 4.84
N ASP A 310 -17.76 -3.05 3.65
CA ASP A 310 -16.63 -3.16 2.75
C ASP A 310 -16.63 -2.00 1.77
N TYR A 311 -15.58 -1.19 1.81
CA TYR A 311 -15.41 -0.02 0.95
C TYR A 311 -14.08 -0.05 0.22
N PHE A 312 -14.07 0.56 -0.96
CA PHE A 312 -12.85 0.86 -1.69
C PHE A 312 -12.96 2.21 -2.41
N TYR A 313 -11.82 2.74 -2.81
CA TYR A 313 -11.71 3.97 -3.60
C TYR A 313 -11.13 3.66 -4.97
N ILE A 314 -11.67 4.31 -5.99
CA ILE A 314 -11.11 4.30 -7.34
C ILE A 314 -10.79 5.74 -7.73
N ALA A 315 -9.56 5.97 -8.18
CA ALA A 315 -9.21 7.19 -8.86
C ALA A 315 -9.34 7.01 -10.37
N LEU A 316 -9.98 7.98 -10.98
CA LEU A 316 -10.27 8.05 -12.41
C LEU A 316 -9.65 9.32 -12.98
N TYR A 317 -9.18 9.25 -14.20
CA TYR A 317 -8.68 10.40 -14.94
C TYR A 317 -9.41 10.53 -16.28
N ASP A 318 -9.90 11.74 -16.57
CA ASP A 318 -10.48 12.12 -17.86
C ASP A 318 -9.34 12.59 -18.80
N PRO A 319 -8.94 11.79 -19.80
CA PRO A 319 -7.80 12.12 -20.66
C PRO A 319 -8.07 13.31 -21.59
N SER A 320 -9.31 13.80 -21.65
CA SER A 320 -9.64 15.03 -22.40
C SER A 320 -9.33 16.31 -21.63
N LYS A 321 -8.92 16.19 -20.34
CA LYS A 321 -8.64 17.30 -19.44
C LYS A 321 -7.16 17.35 -19.05
N PRO A 322 -6.68 18.53 -18.60
CA PRO A 322 -5.35 18.66 -18.01
C PRO A 322 -5.13 17.68 -16.83
N ALA A 323 -3.92 17.15 -16.69
CA ALA A 323 -3.59 16.22 -15.60
C ALA A 323 -3.78 16.85 -14.22
N SER A 324 -3.60 18.15 -14.09
CA SER A 324 -3.79 18.93 -12.85
C SER A 324 -5.24 19.01 -12.38
N THR A 325 -6.24 18.72 -13.24
CA THR A 325 -7.66 18.93 -12.93
C THR A 325 -8.59 17.84 -13.45
N GLY A 326 -8.10 16.94 -14.29
CA GLY A 326 -8.89 15.86 -14.90
C GLY A 326 -9.14 14.67 -13.98
N GLY A 327 -8.55 14.67 -12.78
CA GLY A 327 -8.67 13.58 -11.83
C GLY A 327 -9.97 13.64 -11.02
N MET A 328 -10.43 12.46 -10.63
CA MET A 328 -11.61 12.24 -9.80
C MET A 328 -11.39 11.02 -8.92
N VAL A 329 -11.84 11.07 -7.68
CA VAL A 329 -11.89 9.90 -6.79
C VAL A 329 -13.33 9.60 -6.41
N LYS A 330 -13.70 8.34 -6.45
CA LYS A 330 -15.00 7.83 -6.03
C LYS A 330 -14.83 6.74 -4.99
N LYS A 331 -15.73 6.73 -4.00
CA LYS A 331 -15.86 5.66 -3.01
C LYS A 331 -16.99 4.72 -3.41
N TYR A 332 -16.74 3.45 -3.30
CA TYR A 332 -17.69 2.38 -3.56
C TYR A 332 -17.90 1.54 -2.32
N LYS A 333 -19.14 1.12 -2.11
CA LYS A 333 -19.53 0.11 -1.14
C LYS A 333 -19.70 -1.22 -1.85
N VAL A 334 -19.20 -2.28 -1.24
CA VAL A 334 -19.43 -3.65 -1.70
C VAL A 334 -20.60 -4.24 -0.93
N VAL A 335 -21.54 -4.80 -1.66
CA VAL A 335 -22.71 -5.48 -1.13
C VAL A 335 -22.59 -6.97 -1.49
N ASP A 336 -22.66 -7.81 -0.47
CA ASP A 336 -22.69 -9.25 -0.68
C ASP A 336 -24.09 -9.67 -1.16
N ASP A 337 -24.10 -10.37 -2.27
CA ASP A 337 -25.29 -11.03 -2.79
C ASP A 337 -25.00 -12.54 -2.92
N VAL A 338 -26.06 -13.36 -2.92
CA VAL A 338 -25.91 -14.83 -2.95
C VAL A 338 -25.15 -15.31 -4.19
N ASP A 339 -25.32 -14.64 -5.33
CA ASP A 339 -24.80 -15.07 -6.62
C ASP A 339 -23.79 -14.10 -7.25
N HIS A 340 -23.74 -12.83 -6.82
CA HIS A 340 -23.01 -11.76 -7.45
C HIS A 340 -22.27 -10.86 -6.46
N ILE A 341 -21.19 -10.24 -6.93
CA ILE A 341 -20.51 -9.15 -6.24
C ILE A 341 -21.12 -7.85 -6.74
N ILE A 342 -21.85 -7.14 -5.89
CA ILE A 342 -22.48 -5.86 -6.23
C ILE A 342 -21.61 -4.72 -5.71
N VAL A 343 -21.32 -3.74 -6.55
CA VAL A 343 -20.59 -2.53 -6.17
C VAL A 343 -21.48 -1.30 -6.42
N GLU A 344 -21.72 -0.54 -5.35
CA GLU A 344 -22.55 0.65 -5.37
C GLU A 344 -21.71 1.89 -5.06
N GLU A 345 -21.92 2.96 -5.81
CA GLU A 345 -21.29 4.24 -5.53
C GLU A 345 -21.84 4.83 -4.22
N GLU A 346 -20.95 5.16 -3.29
CA GLU A 346 -21.34 5.77 -2.03
C GLU A 346 -21.74 7.22 -2.27
N LYS A 347 -23.00 7.56 -1.92
CA LYS A 347 -23.56 8.89 -2.16
C LYS A 347 -22.78 9.98 -1.45
N GLY A 348 -22.47 11.05 -2.17
CA GLY A 348 -21.72 12.19 -1.63
C GLY A 348 -20.21 11.95 -1.48
N SER A 349 -19.70 10.80 -1.96
CA SER A 349 -18.29 10.42 -1.88
C SER A 349 -17.65 10.40 -3.27
N GLU A 350 -17.88 11.45 -4.02
CA GLU A 350 -17.25 11.76 -5.30
C GLU A 350 -16.51 13.10 -5.20
N TRP A 351 -15.22 13.10 -5.49
CA TRP A 351 -14.37 14.30 -5.46
C TRP A 351 -13.75 14.51 -6.84
N LYS A 352 -14.06 15.65 -7.46
CA LYS A 352 -13.65 16.04 -8.81
C LYS A 352 -12.61 17.15 -8.82
N ASN A 353 -12.11 17.47 -10.00
CA ASN A 353 -11.10 18.50 -10.23
C ASN A 353 -9.79 18.25 -9.45
N LEU A 354 -9.42 17.01 -9.31
CA LEU A 354 -8.17 16.57 -8.71
C LEU A 354 -7.08 16.45 -9.77
N CYS A 355 -5.82 16.34 -9.33
CA CYS A 355 -4.74 15.88 -10.19
C CYS A 355 -4.98 14.44 -10.69
N LYS A 356 -4.23 13.97 -11.67
CA LYS A 356 -4.22 12.57 -12.10
C LYS A 356 -3.65 11.71 -10.98
N VAL A 357 -4.51 11.28 -10.07
CA VAL A 357 -4.16 10.65 -8.77
C VAL A 357 -3.41 9.34 -8.98
N LYS A 358 -2.25 9.19 -8.34
CA LYS A 358 -1.41 7.99 -8.37
C LYS A 358 -1.28 7.32 -7.00
N SER A 359 -1.49 8.08 -5.93
CA SER A 359 -1.42 7.58 -4.57
C SER A 359 -2.36 8.36 -3.65
N MET A 360 -2.90 7.70 -2.65
CA MET A 360 -3.82 8.30 -1.70
C MET A 360 -3.51 7.82 -0.28
N ALA A 361 -3.57 8.74 0.66
CA ALA A 361 -3.49 8.44 2.09
C ALA A 361 -4.51 9.27 2.85
N PHE A 362 -4.87 8.80 4.03
CA PHE A 362 -5.83 9.46 4.90
C PHE A 362 -5.12 10.10 6.07
N LYS A 363 -5.49 11.34 6.38
CA LYS A 363 -5.06 12.05 7.56
C LYS A 363 -6.25 12.14 8.52
N THR A 364 -6.18 11.46 9.65
CA THR A 364 -7.14 11.65 10.74
C THR A 364 -6.82 12.93 11.50
N ARG A 365 -7.85 13.63 11.94
CA ARG A 365 -7.72 14.83 12.79
C ARG A 365 -7.34 14.46 14.21
#